data_a0996bc4bf9c1e24428903dd7310b5b9
#
_entry.id   a0996bc4bf9c1e24428903dd7310b5b9
#
_cell.length_a   1.000
_cell.length_b   1.000
_cell.length_c   1.000
_cell.angle_alpha   90.00
_cell.angle_beta   90.00
_cell.angle_gamma   90.00
#
_symmetry.space_group_name_H-M   'P 1'
#
loop_
_entity.id
_entity.type
_entity.pdbx_description
1 polymer ?
#
loop_
_entity_poly.entity_id
_entity_poly.type
_entity_poly.pdbx_seq_one_letter_code
_entity_poly.pdbx_strand_id
1 'polypeptide(L)'
;KNVSAVTDPNTRPGLWAWVAVIVLWFVVMLNYFDRQLLSALHEPIVRDIPQTEAQFGMVTSVFLLIYALLSPVGGFLADRYSRRLMILCSLVVWSVVTWWTGHAEDYTSLLIARGAMGISEAFYIPAALALITDYHRGSTRSIATGLHMSGIYVGMAVAGFGATMASWTGWRMTFALFGLIGVAYAIVLILFLKDLSLIHISEPTRRVVI
;
A
#
# COMPACT_ATOMS: atom_id res chain seq x y z
N LYS A 1 -12.08 -41.96 -11.99
CA LYS A 1 -13.25 -41.12 -12.29
C LYS A 1 -13.25 -39.97 -11.32
N ASN A 2 -13.20 -38.79 -11.85
CA ASN A 2 -13.21 -37.43 -11.35
C ASN A 2 -11.81 -36.77 -11.25
N VAL A 3 -11.20 -36.65 -12.44
CA VAL A 3 -10.24 -35.59 -12.75
C VAL A 3 -11.07 -34.50 -13.38
N SER A 4 -11.42 -33.48 -12.65
CA SER A 4 -11.80 -32.15 -13.14
C SER A 4 -12.43 -31.32 -12.04
N ALA A 5 -11.66 -30.98 -11.00
CA ALA A 5 -11.90 -29.70 -10.36
C ALA A 5 -11.04 -28.65 -11.08
N VAL A 6 -11.20 -28.54 -12.40
CA VAL A 6 -10.93 -27.30 -13.11
C VAL A 6 -11.92 -26.33 -12.51
N THR A 7 -11.42 -25.40 -11.70
CA THR A 7 -12.22 -24.34 -11.11
C THR A 7 -12.97 -23.65 -12.23
N ASP A 8 -14.28 -23.86 -12.29
CA ASP A 8 -15.19 -23.27 -13.26
C ASP A 8 -14.94 -21.75 -13.27
N PRO A 9 -14.60 -21.13 -14.43
CA PRO A 9 -14.40 -19.68 -14.53
C PRO A 9 -15.65 -18.88 -14.11
N ASN A 10 -16.80 -19.52 -13.99
CA ASN A 10 -18.08 -18.96 -13.58
C ASN A 10 -18.37 -19.09 -12.07
N THR A 11 -17.50 -19.69 -11.26
CA THR A 11 -17.74 -19.71 -9.82
C THR A 11 -17.66 -18.28 -9.28
N ARG A 12 -18.76 -17.83 -8.66
CA ARG A 12 -18.79 -16.50 -8.01
C ARG A 12 -17.75 -16.46 -6.90
N PRO A 13 -16.96 -15.38 -6.79
CA PRO A 13 -16.00 -15.23 -5.71
C PRO A 13 -16.73 -15.25 -4.36
N GLY A 14 -16.20 -16.00 -3.40
CA GLY A 14 -16.76 -16.08 -2.07
C GLY A 14 -16.71 -14.72 -1.35
N LEU A 15 -17.47 -14.60 -0.26
CA LEU A 15 -17.52 -13.39 0.57
C LEU A 15 -16.12 -12.89 0.96
N TRP A 16 -15.20 -13.79 1.27
CA TRP A 16 -13.82 -13.46 1.66
C TRP A 16 -13.01 -12.76 0.55
N ALA A 17 -13.29 -13.05 -0.72
CA ALA A 17 -12.66 -12.34 -1.83
C ALA A 17 -13.02 -10.85 -1.84
N TRP A 18 -14.28 -10.52 -1.59
CA TRP A 18 -14.73 -9.14 -1.48
C TRP A 18 -14.23 -8.43 -0.21
N VAL A 19 -14.18 -9.17 0.91
CA VAL A 19 -13.55 -8.65 2.15
C VAL A 19 -12.11 -8.26 1.91
N ALA A 20 -11.34 -9.09 1.19
CA ALA A 20 -9.96 -8.76 0.82
C ALA A 20 -9.88 -7.47 -0.01
N VAL A 21 -10.76 -7.28 -1.00
CA VAL A 21 -10.81 -6.05 -1.80
C VAL A 21 -11.11 -4.83 -0.93
N ILE A 22 -12.08 -4.93 -0.02
CA ILE A 22 -12.43 -3.81 0.88
C ILE A 22 -11.27 -3.46 1.82
N VAL A 23 -10.65 -4.47 2.42
CA VAL A 23 -9.51 -4.24 3.32
C VAL A 23 -8.34 -3.62 2.55
N LEU A 24 -8.03 -4.10 1.34
CA LEU A 24 -6.99 -3.52 0.49
C LEU A 24 -7.37 -2.12 -0.04
N TRP A 25 -8.66 -1.84 -0.19
CA TRP A 25 -9.14 -0.50 -0.56
C TRP A 25 -8.75 0.55 0.49
N PHE A 26 -8.91 0.24 1.78
CA PHE A 26 -8.45 1.14 2.85
C PHE A 26 -6.93 1.28 2.86
N VAL A 27 -6.17 0.23 2.52
CA VAL A 27 -4.70 0.34 2.43
C VAL A 27 -4.29 1.29 1.32
N VAL A 28 -4.86 1.15 0.11
CA VAL A 28 -4.52 2.06 -1.00
C VAL A 28 -4.98 3.49 -0.73
N MET A 29 -6.11 3.67 -0.03
CA MET A 29 -6.57 4.98 0.41
C MET A 29 -5.55 5.64 1.35
N LEU A 30 -5.08 4.93 2.39
CA LEU A 30 -4.04 5.41 3.30
C LEU A 30 -2.73 5.70 2.57
N ASN A 31 -2.32 4.83 1.64
CA ASN A 31 -1.11 5.00 0.85
C ASN A 31 -1.12 6.31 0.07
N TYR A 32 -2.21 6.61 -0.64
CA TYR A 32 -2.31 7.85 -1.41
C TYR A 32 -2.59 9.08 -0.55
N PHE A 33 -3.25 8.91 0.59
CA PHE A 33 -3.34 9.96 1.59
C PHE A 33 -1.95 10.40 2.07
N ASP A 34 -1.10 9.45 2.48
CA ASP A 34 0.27 9.73 2.95
C ASP A 34 1.12 10.43 1.88
N ARG A 35 0.97 10.03 0.62
CA ARG A 35 1.65 10.69 -0.51
C ARG A 35 1.28 12.15 -0.63
N GLN A 36 -0.01 12.46 -0.52
CA GLN A 36 -0.53 13.82 -0.69
C GLN A 36 -0.36 14.67 0.55
N LEU A 37 -0.23 14.05 1.72
CA LEU A 37 -0.11 14.74 3.00
C LEU A 37 1.10 15.70 3.02
N LEU A 38 2.24 15.31 2.44
CA LEU A 38 3.41 16.17 2.34
C LEU A 38 3.12 17.47 1.58
N SER A 39 2.44 17.36 0.43
CA SER A 39 2.08 18.52 -0.39
C SER A 39 1.01 19.38 0.28
N ALA A 40 0.06 18.75 0.97
CA ALA A 40 -0.97 19.47 1.74
C ALA A 40 -0.39 20.24 2.94
N LEU A 41 0.77 19.80 3.44
CA LEU A 41 1.46 20.40 4.58
C LEU A 41 2.71 21.20 4.17
N HIS A 42 2.83 21.60 2.91
CA HIS A 42 3.97 22.35 2.38
C HIS A 42 4.32 23.57 3.24
N GLU A 43 3.37 24.48 3.44
CA GLU A 43 3.61 25.73 4.17
C GLU A 43 4.12 25.52 5.62
N PRO A 44 3.44 24.71 6.46
CA PRO A 44 3.93 24.49 7.82
C PRO A 44 5.28 23.78 7.88
N ILE A 45 5.58 22.87 6.93
CA ILE A 45 6.86 22.19 6.85
C ILE A 45 7.98 23.18 6.50
N VAL A 46 7.81 24.00 5.46
CA VAL A 46 8.82 24.97 5.00
C VAL A 46 9.04 26.07 6.06
N ARG A 47 8.01 26.39 6.85
CA ARG A 47 8.16 27.35 7.96
C ARG A 47 9.07 26.81 9.07
N ASP A 48 8.95 25.54 9.42
CA ASP A 48 9.71 24.89 10.48
C ASP A 48 11.09 24.40 10.02
N ILE A 49 11.16 23.90 8.79
CA ILE A 49 12.37 23.41 8.14
C ILE A 49 12.61 24.26 6.90
N PRO A 50 13.37 25.36 7.01
CA PRO A 50 13.61 26.27 5.90
C PRO A 50 14.27 25.58 4.72
N GLN A 51 13.64 25.65 3.58
CA GLN A 51 14.07 25.05 2.33
C GLN A 51 13.54 25.84 1.12
N THR A 52 14.25 25.79 0.02
CA THR A 52 13.80 26.40 -1.23
C THR A 52 12.72 25.54 -1.90
N GLU A 53 11.92 26.14 -2.80
CA GLU A 53 10.95 25.40 -3.60
C GLU A 53 11.60 24.27 -4.41
N ALA A 54 12.81 24.47 -4.91
CA ALA A 54 13.58 23.44 -5.60
C ALA A 54 13.93 22.26 -4.66
N GLN A 55 14.29 22.54 -3.42
CA GLN A 55 14.56 21.51 -2.42
C GLN A 55 13.28 20.75 -2.03
N PHE A 56 12.16 21.45 -1.83
CA PHE A 56 10.89 20.78 -1.60
C PHE A 56 10.46 19.92 -2.79
N GLY A 57 10.65 20.41 -4.00
CA GLY A 57 10.47 19.64 -5.24
C GLY A 57 11.34 18.38 -5.27
N MET A 58 12.59 18.45 -4.78
CA MET A 58 13.48 17.29 -4.69
C MET A 58 12.95 16.25 -3.69
N VAL A 59 12.43 16.68 -2.53
CA VAL A 59 11.80 15.79 -1.53
C VAL A 59 10.64 14.99 -2.13
N THR A 60 9.84 15.62 -2.99
CA THR A 60 8.75 14.94 -3.72
C THR A 60 9.27 14.03 -4.82
N SER A 61 10.27 14.50 -5.58
CA SER A 61 10.80 13.79 -6.74
C SER A 61 11.59 12.55 -6.36
N VAL A 62 12.35 12.55 -5.27
CA VAL A 62 13.11 11.39 -4.79
C VAL A 62 12.19 10.21 -4.48
N PHE A 63 11.04 10.47 -3.87
CA PHE A 63 10.02 9.45 -3.65
C PHE A 63 9.57 8.82 -4.97
N LEU A 64 9.15 9.65 -5.94
CA LEU A 64 8.64 9.17 -7.23
C LEU A 64 9.68 8.39 -8.02
N LEU A 65 10.92 8.87 -8.02
CA LEU A 65 12.03 8.22 -8.72
C LEU A 65 12.30 6.82 -8.14
N ILE A 66 12.47 6.73 -6.83
CA ILE A 66 12.74 5.46 -6.15
C ILE A 66 11.55 4.49 -6.32
N TYR A 67 10.33 5.00 -6.14
CA TYR A 67 9.11 4.22 -6.37
C TYR A 67 9.04 3.66 -7.79
N ALA A 68 9.29 4.49 -8.80
CA ALA A 68 9.24 4.07 -10.20
C ALA A 68 10.31 3.03 -10.54
N LEU A 69 11.54 3.20 -10.04
CA LEU A 69 12.64 2.27 -10.26
C LEU A 69 12.40 0.91 -9.58
N LEU A 70 11.78 0.90 -8.41
CA LEU A 70 11.59 -0.33 -7.62
C LEU A 70 10.24 -1.03 -7.89
N SER A 71 9.24 -0.36 -8.46
CA SER A 71 7.95 -0.99 -8.76
C SER A 71 8.04 -2.23 -9.66
N PRO A 72 8.87 -2.28 -10.72
CA PRO A 72 9.06 -3.50 -11.50
C PRO A 72 9.67 -4.64 -10.67
N VAL A 73 10.59 -4.32 -9.73
CA VAL A 73 11.16 -5.29 -8.80
C VAL A 73 10.08 -5.81 -7.87
N GLY A 74 9.19 -4.91 -7.40
CA GLY A 74 8.01 -5.27 -6.60
C GLY A 74 7.11 -6.28 -7.32
N GLY A 75 6.85 -6.07 -8.62
CA GLY A 75 6.09 -7.02 -9.44
C GLY A 75 6.75 -8.40 -9.52
N PHE A 76 8.06 -8.42 -9.83
CA PHE A 76 8.81 -9.67 -9.88
C PHE A 76 8.83 -10.44 -8.55
N LEU A 77 8.92 -9.73 -7.42
CA LEU A 77 8.90 -10.35 -6.09
C LEU A 77 7.48 -10.84 -5.72
N ALA A 78 6.42 -10.12 -6.14
CA ALA A 78 5.04 -10.52 -5.91
C ALA A 78 4.67 -11.85 -6.60
N ASP A 79 5.39 -12.21 -7.67
CA ASP A 79 5.21 -13.49 -8.35
C ASP A 79 5.95 -14.65 -7.65
N ARG A 80 6.94 -14.36 -6.79
CA ARG A 80 7.80 -15.37 -6.16
C ARG A 80 7.56 -15.55 -4.67
N TYR A 81 7.08 -14.52 -4.00
CA TYR A 81 6.89 -14.51 -2.56
C TYR A 81 5.41 -14.35 -2.18
N SER A 82 5.11 -14.58 -0.90
CA SER A 82 3.78 -14.36 -0.36
C SER A 82 3.34 -12.91 -0.55
N ARG A 83 2.32 -12.70 -1.37
CA ARG A 83 1.73 -11.38 -1.65
C ARG A 83 1.18 -10.74 -0.39
N ARG A 84 0.58 -11.55 0.49
CA ARG A 84 0.12 -11.11 1.81
C ARG A 84 1.26 -10.54 2.64
N LEU A 85 2.37 -11.25 2.73
CA LEU A 85 3.53 -10.79 3.52
C LEU A 85 4.11 -9.51 2.93
N MET A 86 4.23 -9.41 1.61
CA MET A 86 4.71 -8.19 0.94
C MET A 86 3.82 -6.98 1.24
N ILE A 87 2.50 -7.15 1.18
CA ILE A 87 1.55 -6.09 1.50
C ILE A 87 1.69 -5.66 2.96
N LEU A 88 1.77 -6.61 3.90
CA LEU A 88 1.93 -6.34 5.32
C LEU A 88 3.25 -5.63 5.63
N CYS A 89 4.36 -6.13 5.11
CA CYS A 89 5.67 -5.51 5.29
C CYS A 89 5.71 -4.09 4.70
N SER A 90 5.19 -3.92 3.49
CA SER A 90 5.09 -2.63 2.84
C SER A 90 4.30 -1.65 3.71
N LEU A 91 3.08 -2.02 4.15
CA LEU A 91 2.24 -1.17 5.01
C LEU A 91 2.95 -0.78 6.31
N VAL A 92 3.51 -1.75 7.03
CA VAL A 92 4.18 -1.47 8.30
C VAL A 92 5.39 -0.55 8.11
N VAL A 93 6.23 -0.84 7.11
CA VAL A 93 7.45 -0.04 6.88
C VAL A 93 7.09 1.39 6.49
N TRP A 94 6.20 1.62 5.50
CA TRP A 94 5.86 2.99 5.15
C TRP A 94 5.14 3.73 6.30
N SER A 95 4.31 3.04 7.08
CA SER A 95 3.64 3.66 8.24
C SER A 95 4.63 4.11 9.32
N VAL A 96 5.67 3.30 9.58
CA VAL A 96 6.78 3.70 10.46
C VAL A 96 7.55 4.88 9.86
N VAL A 97 7.77 4.90 8.54
CA VAL A 97 8.43 6.02 7.86
C VAL A 97 7.55 7.29 7.91
N THR A 98 6.23 7.15 7.76
CA THR A 98 5.29 8.27 7.92
C THR A 98 5.36 8.84 9.35
N TRP A 99 5.34 7.96 10.35
CA TRP A 99 5.55 8.36 11.75
C TRP A 99 6.90 9.07 11.95
N TRP A 100 7.97 8.53 11.39
CA TRP A 100 9.30 9.12 11.47
C TRP A 100 9.38 10.48 10.75
N THR A 101 8.68 10.67 9.65
CA THR A 101 8.59 11.96 8.93
C THR A 101 8.13 13.07 9.88
N GLY A 102 7.22 12.79 10.82
CA GLY A 102 6.79 13.74 11.84
C GLY A 102 7.89 14.14 12.84
N HIS A 103 9.01 13.40 12.89
CA HIS A 103 10.17 13.67 13.73
C HIS A 103 11.36 14.27 12.97
N ALA A 104 11.16 14.64 11.69
CA ALA A 104 12.21 15.24 10.90
C ALA A 104 12.57 16.64 11.44
N GLU A 105 13.86 16.90 11.65
CA GLU A 105 14.38 18.15 12.18
C GLU A 105 15.00 19.03 11.10
N ASP A 106 15.41 18.43 9.99
CA ASP A 106 16.10 19.09 8.88
C ASP A 106 15.68 18.58 7.50
N TYR A 107 16.13 19.26 6.46
CA TYR A 107 15.90 18.90 5.06
C TYR A 107 16.39 17.49 4.73
N THR A 108 17.54 17.10 5.26
CA THR A 108 18.16 15.79 4.95
C THR A 108 17.32 14.66 5.51
N SER A 109 16.81 14.79 6.72
CA SER A 109 15.91 13.79 7.34
C SER A 109 14.60 13.66 6.58
N LEU A 110 14.01 14.76 6.10
CA LEU A 110 12.83 14.72 5.21
C LEU A 110 13.14 13.99 3.89
N LEU A 111 14.28 14.28 3.26
CA LEU A 111 14.69 13.66 2.02
C LEU A 111 14.91 12.16 2.17
N ILE A 112 15.58 11.73 3.25
CA ILE A 112 15.80 10.31 3.54
C ILE A 112 14.46 9.60 3.83
N ALA A 113 13.59 10.21 4.62
CA ALA A 113 12.26 9.66 4.91
C ALA A 113 11.44 9.46 3.61
N ARG A 114 11.48 10.42 2.68
CA ARG A 114 10.79 10.30 1.38
C ARG A 114 11.39 9.21 0.50
N GLY A 115 12.72 9.07 0.49
CA GLY A 115 13.39 7.97 -0.19
C GLY A 115 12.98 6.60 0.39
N ALA A 116 12.99 6.45 1.71
CA ALA A 116 12.56 5.24 2.41
C ALA A 116 11.07 4.91 2.14
N MET A 117 10.22 5.93 2.08
CA MET A 117 8.82 5.76 1.71
C MET A 117 8.68 5.23 0.28
N GLY A 118 9.44 5.78 -0.69
CA GLY A 118 9.45 5.29 -2.07
C GLY A 118 9.86 3.83 -2.17
N ILE A 119 10.85 3.39 -1.39
CA ILE A 119 11.26 1.97 -1.31
C ILE A 119 10.10 1.13 -0.80
N SER A 120 9.52 1.47 0.34
CA SER A 120 8.50 0.64 1.00
C SER A 120 7.21 0.54 0.20
N GLU A 121 6.75 1.62 -0.41
CA GLU A 121 5.50 1.65 -1.15
C GLU A 121 5.56 1.01 -2.54
N ALA A 122 6.76 0.91 -3.14
CA ALA A 122 6.94 0.32 -4.48
C ALA A 122 6.46 -1.14 -4.57
N PHE A 123 6.39 -1.85 -3.45
CA PHE A 123 6.00 -3.26 -3.40
C PHE A 123 4.50 -3.46 -3.19
N TYR A 124 3.77 -2.44 -2.73
CA TYR A 124 2.37 -2.59 -2.36
C TYR A 124 1.45 -2.82 -3.56
N ILE A 125 1.40 -1.89 -4.50
CA ILE A 125 0.44 -1.94 -5.63
C ILE A 125 0.59 -3.23 -6.46
N PRO A 126 1.80 -3.66 -6.88
CA PRO A 126 1.96 -4.92 -7.61
C PRO A 126 1.43 -6.13 -6.82
N ALA A 127 1.77 -6.22 -5.53
CA ALA A 127 1.34 -7.32 -4.68
C ALA A 127 -0.18 -7.32 -4.44
N ALA A 128 -0.79 -6.14 -4.23
CA ALA A 128 -2.22 -5.99 -4.01
C ALA A 128 -3.03 -6.38 -5.26
N LEU A 129 -2.63 -5.89 -6.45
CA LEU A 129 -3.29 -6.24 -7.70
C LEU A 129 -3.15 -7.73 -8.03
N ALA A 130 -1.96 -8.31 -7.81
CA ALA A 130 -1.75 -9.73 -7.97
C ALA A 130 -2.66 -10.55 -7.04
N LEU A 131 -2.77 -10.17 -5.76
CA LEU A 131 -3.63 -10.84 -4.80
C LEU A 131 -5.11 -10.72 -5.17
N ILE A 132 -5.59 -9.53 -5.58
CA ILE A 132 -6.97 -9.32 -6.03
C ILE A 132 -7.29 -10.22 -7.23
N THR A 133 -6.36 -10.34 -8.18
CA THR A 133 -6.56 -11.17 -9.37
C THR A 133 -6.52 -12.67 -9.09
N ASP A 134 -5.93 -13.11 -7.98
CA ASP A 134 -6.02 -14.50 -7.52
C ASP A 134 -7.42 -14.81 -6.96
N TYR A 135 -8.00 -13.87 -6.20
CA TYR A 135 -9.33 -14.04 -5.63
C TYR A 135 -10.46 -13.86 -6.65
N HIS A 136 -10.25 -13.03 -7.68
CA HIS A 136 -11.26 -12.63 -8.64
C HIS A 136 -10.86 -13.04 -10.07
N ARG A 137 -11.69 -13.84 -10.73
CA ARG A 137 -11.50 -14.31 -12.11
C ARG A 137 -12.67 -13.87 -13.00
N GLY A 138 -12.47 -13.91 -14.31
CA GLY A 138 -13.51 -13.58 -15.26
C GLY A 138 -14.08 -12.17 -15.08
N SER A 139 -15.40 -12.05 -15.06
CA SER A 139 -16.12 -10.78 -15.02
C SER A 139 -15.93 -9.96 -13.73
N THR A 140 -15.62 -10.62 -12.60
CA THR A 140 -15.47 -9.92 -11.32
C THR A 140 -14.09 -9.29 -11.13
N ARG A 141 -13.08 -9.71 -11.91
CA ARG A 141 -11.71 -9.20 -11.81
C ARG A 141 -11.64 -7.69 -12.05
N SER A 142 -12.25 -7.21 -13.13
CA SER A 142 -12.23 -5.79 -13.49
C SER A 142 -12.95 -4.94 -12.43
N ILE A 143 -14.09 -5.43 -11.90
CA ILE A 143 -14.85 -4.73 -10.86
C ILE A 143 -14.05 -4.64 -9.57
N ALA A 144 -13.44 -5.75 -9.12
CA ALA A 144 -12.63 -5.81 -7.92
C ALA A 144 -11.40 -4.89 -8.01
N THR A 145 -10.70 -4.93 -9.15
CA THR A 145 -9.56 -4.04 -9.42
C THR A 145 -9.99 -2.58 -9.47
N GLY A 146 -11.08 -2.26 -10.18
CA GLY A 146 -11.62 -0.90 -10.27
C GLY A 146 -12.05 -0.35 -8.90
N LEU A 147 -12.71 -1.19 -8.09
CA LEU A 147 -13.08 -0.83 -6.73
C LEU A 147 -11.83 -0.55 -5.88
N HIS A 148 -10.80 -1.42 -5.91
CA HIS A 148 -9.55 -1.18 -5.21
C HIS A 148 -8.90 0.13 -5.65
N MET A 149 -8.78 0.37 -6.96
CA MET A 149 -8.15 1.59 -7.50
C MET A 149 -8.94 2.86 -7.19
N SER A 150 -10.26 2.79 -6.93
CA SER A 150 -11.04 3.96 -6.50
C SER A 150 -10.57 4.53 -5.16
N GLY A 151 -9.98 3.71 -4.30
CA GLY A 151 -9.38 4.13 -3.03
C GLY A 151 -8.25 5.15 -3.20
N ILE A 152 -7.55 5.13 -4.36
CA ILE A 152 -6.55 6.15 -4.74
C ILE A 152 -7.18 7.54 -4.73
N TYR A 153 -8.27 7.69 -5.46
CA TYR A 153 -8.94 9.00 -5.61
C TYR A 153 -9.53 9.49 -4.28
N VAL A 154 -10.07 8.57 -3.46
CA VAL A 154 -10.55 8.91 -2.13
C VAL A 154 -9.38 9.33 -1.23
N GLY A 155 -8.26 8.60 -1.23
CA GLY A 155 -7.06 8.97 -0.47
C GLY A 155 -6.55 10.36 -0.83
N MET A 156 -6.47 10.67 -2.14
CA MET A 156 -6.09 11.99 -2.62
C MET A 156 -7.07 13.08 -2.19
N ALA A 157 -8.38 12.82 -2.28
CA ALA A 157 -9.41 13.79 -1.93
C ALA A 157 -9.43 14.11 -0.43
N VAL A 158 -9.23 13.10 0.43
CA VAL A 158 -9.25 13.29 1.89
C VAL A 158 -7.93 13.83 2.45
N ALA A 159 -6.86 13.89 1.67
CA ALA A 159 -5.58 14.42 2.14
C ALA A 159 -5.66 15.89 2.60
N GLY A 160 -6.61 16.67 2.07
CA GLY A 160 -6.90 18.01 2.57
C GLY A 160 -7.32 18.08 4.04
N PHE A 161 -7.94 17.01 4.58
CA PHE A 161 -8.21 16.90 6.02
C PHE A 161 -6.94 16.85 6.86
N GLY A 162 -5.83 16.34 6.31
CA GLY A 162 -4.53 16.38 6.95
C GLY A 162 -4.08 17.81 7.23
N ALA A 163 -4.31 18.76 6.30
CA ALA A 163 -4.01 20.16 6.52
C ALA A 163 -4.91 20.78 7.61
N THR A 164 -6.21 20.45 7.63
CA THR A 164 -7.12 20.87 8.70
C THR A 164 -6.69 20.32 10.06
N MET A 165 -6.31 19.03 10.12
CA MET A 165 -5.81 18.42 11.35
C MET A 165 -4.51 19.08 11.82
N ALA A 166 -3.60 19.37 10.89
CA ALA A 166 -2.33 20.02 11.20
C ALA A 166 -2.51 21.46 11.70
N SER A 167 -3.58 22.16 11.37
CA SER A 167 -3.89 23.48 11.93
C SER A 167 -4.20 23.41 13.43
N TRP A 168 -4.63 22.26 13.95
CA TRP A 168 -4.95 22.05 15.36
C TRP A 168 -3.80 21.37 16.13
N THR A 169 -3.13 20.41 15.52
CA THR A 169 -2.14 19.55 16.20
C THR A 169 -0.70 19.80 15.77
N GLY A 170 -0.50 20.55 14.69
CA GLY A 170 0.78 20.70 14.02
C GLY A 170 1.06 19.58 13.02
N TRP A 171 1.90 19.87 12.02
CA TRP A 171 2.21 18.92 10.94
C TRP A 171 2.96 17.67 11.45
N ARG A 172 3.83 17.83 12.45
CA ARG A 172 4.58 16.72 13.04
C ARG A 172 3.67 15.67 13.68
N MET A 173 2.73 16.14 14.51
CA MET A 173 1.76 15.25 15.15
C MET A 173 0.83 14.60 14.12
N THR A 174 0.48 15.31 13.05
CA THR A 174 -0.35 14.77 11.97
C THR A 174 0.34 13.58 11.29
N PHE A 175 1.60 13.69 10.89
CA PHE A 175 2.38 12.57 10.37
C PHE A 175 2.50 11.41 11.37
N ALA A 176 2.78 11.73 12.64
CA ALA A 176 2.91 10.72 13.68
C ALA A 176 1.61 9.93 13.88
N LEU A 177 0.46 10.61 13.92
CA LEU A 177 -0.84 9.96 14.09
C LEU A 177 -1.20 9.08 12.87
N PHE A 178 -1.01 9.55 11.64
CA PHE A 178 -1.31 8.74 10.46
C PHE A 178 -0.36 7.55 10.33
N GLY A 179 0.91 7.69 10.69
CA GLY A 179 1.83 6.57 10.79
C GLY A 179 1.34 5.50 11.78
N LEU A 180 0.90 5.92 12.97
CA LEU A 180 0.35 5.00 13.98
C LEU A 180 -0.97 4.34 13.51
N ILE A 181 -1.84 5.08 12.83
CA ILE A 181 -3.07 4.52 12.23
C ILE A 181 -2.72 3.41 11.22
N GLY A 182 -1.71 3.63 10.38
CA GLY A 182 -1.27 2.63 9.42
C GLY A 182 -0.70 1.37 10.08
N VAL A 183 0.12 1.52 11.14
CA VAL A 183 0.61 0.38 11.93
C VAL A 183 -0.55 -0.37 12.60
N ALA A 184 -1.51 0.35 13.20
CA ALA A 184 -2.69 -0.27 13.79
C ALA A 184 -3.54 -1.00 12.73
N TYR A 185 -3.65 -0.44 11.52
CA TYR A 185 -4.36 -1.07 10.42
C TYR A 185 -3.70 -2.37 9.93
N ALA A 186 -2.39 -2.52 10.11
CA ALA A 186 -1.71 -3.78 9.80
C ALA A 186 -2.27 -4.97 10.61
N ILE A 187 -2.79 -4.73 11.83
CA ILE A 187 -3.47 -5.75 12.64
C ILE A 187 -4.75 -6.22 11.92
N VAL A 188 -5.51 -5.27 11.36
CA VAL A 188 -6.71 -5.60 10.56
C VAL A 188 -6.33 -6.47 9.35
N LEU A 189 -5.24 -6.12 8.66
CA LEU A 189 -4.74 -6.93 7.55
C LEU A 189 -4.38 -8.35 7.99
N ILE A 190 -3.69 -8.50 9.10
CA ILE A 190 -3.28 -9.82 9.63
C ILE A 190 -4.51 -10.70 9.86
N LEU A 191 -5.59 -10.13 10.39
CA LEU A 191 -6.82 -10.87 10.72
C LEU A 191 -7.66 -11.23 9.48
N PHE A 192 -7.76 -10.33 8.51
CA PHE A 192 -8.70 -10.47 7.39
C PHE A 192 -8.06 -10.86 6.06
N LEU A 193 -6.76 -10.60 5.85
CA LEU A 193 -6.10 -10.93 4.60
C LEU A 193 -5.52 -12.35 4.65
N LYS A 194 -6.04 -13.25 3.82
CA LYS A 194 -5.53 -14.62 3.68
C LYS A 194 -4.68 -14.73 2.41
N ASP A 195 -3.65 -15.54 2.45
CA ASP A 195 -2.80 -15.84 1.28
C ASP A 195 -3.23 -17.17 0.66
N LEU A 196 -3.70 -17.14 -0.58
CA LEU A 196 -4.09 -18.34 -1.32
C LEU A 196 -2.87 -19.08 -1.89
N SER A 197 -1.72 -18.42 -2.01
CA SER A 197 -0.51 -19.05 -2.56
C SER A 197 -0.01 -20.21 -1.70
N LEU A 198 -0.27 -20.18 -0.39
CA LEU A 198 0.12 -21.23 0.54
C LEU A 198 -0.82 -22.44 0.50
N ILE A 199 -2.04 -22.30 -0.02
CA ILE A 199 -3.02 -23.40 -0.10
C ILE A 199 -2.67 -24.33 -1.26
N HIS A 200 -2.11 -23.80 -2.36
CA HIS A 200 -1.70 -24.61 -3.51
C HIS A 200 -0.38 -25.40 -3.31
N ILE A 201 0.48 -24.96 -2.37
CA ILE A 201 1.73 -25.68 -2.06
C ILE A 201 1.46 -26.91 -1.18
N SER A 202 0.34 -26.98 -0.47
CA SER A 202 -0.02 -28.09 0.41
C SER A 202 -0.77 -29.24 -0.28
N GLU A 203 -1.15 -29.14 -1.56
CA GLU A 203 -1.60 -30.31 -2.32
C GLU A 203 -0.39 -31.03 -2.92
N PRO A 204 -0.01 -32.19 -2.36
CA PRO A 204 1.05 -32.99 -2.97
C PRO A 204 0.58 -33.42 -4.36
N THR A 205 1.32 -33.00 -5.38
CA THR A 205 1.20 -33.56 -6.71
C THR A 205 1.26 -35.08 -6.60
N ARG A 206 0.14 -35.78 -6.59
CA ARG A 206 0.12 -37.24 -6.76
C ARG A 206 0.78 -37.48 -8.12
N ARG A 207 2.04 -37.88 -8.08
CA ARG A 207 2.73 -38.44 -9.25
C ARG A 207 1.83 -39.55 -9.77
N VAL A 208 1.28 -39.38 -10.93
CA VAL A 208 0.76 -40.50 -11.72
C VAL A 208 1.99 -41.32 -12.08
N VAL A 209 2.21 -42.41 -11.38
CA VAL A 209 3.13 -43.46 -11.83
C VAL A 209 2.36 -44.19 -12.91
N ILE A 210 2.86 -44.09 -14.13
CA ILE A 210 2.45 -44.90 -15.28
C ILE A 210 3.04 -46.30 -15.10
#